data_5b7ac9ba8eff23d31ae893871490556b
#
_entry.id   5b7ac9ba8eff23d31ae893871490556b
#
_cell.length_a   1.000
_cell.length_b   1.000
_cell.length_c   1.000
_cell.angle_alpha   90.00
_cell.angle_beta   90.00
_cell.angle_gamma   90.00
#
_symmetry.space_group_name_H-M   'P 1'
#
loop_
_entity.id
_entity.type
_entity.pdbx_description
1 polymer ?
#
loop_
_entity_poly.entity_id
_entity_poly.type
_entity_poly.pdbx_seq_one_letter_code
_entity_poly.pdbx_strand_id
1 'polypeptide(L)'
;FGGYIIVHFKPYIARRFTIFLHAWSDTADLGYQQTRTMSAIAGGGLFGHGVGNGWLKNVAAANTDLVFGVVSDEMGLIVALCAVTVIILLALFAIKSAATARSTFYVIAACSTAMLLVVQTMLNVFGSVDLLPLTGVTFPFVSMGGSSMICCWGLLAYIKAADTRQNAGLAIR
;
A
#
# COMPACT_ATOMS: atom_id res chain seq x y z
N PHE A 1 25.13 -7.92 1.42
CA PHE A 1 25.88 -7.69 2.68
C PHE A 1 25.07 -6.83 3.67
N GLY A 2 24.49 -5.69 3.23
CA GLY A 2 23.70 -4.81 4.11
C GLY A 2 22.46 -5.45 4.71
N GLY A 3 21.71 -6.26 3.95
CA GLY A 3 20.52 -6.96 4.46
C GLY A 3 20.82 -7.96 5.57
N TYR A 4 21.93 -8.69 5.47
CA TYR A 4 22.36 -9.63 6.51
C TYR A 4 22.71 -8.92 7.83
N ILE A 5 23.37 -7.77 7.75
CA ILE A 5 23.70 -6.94 8.92
C ILE A 5 22.43 -6.41 9.59
N ILE A 6 21.45 -5.91 8.81
CA ILE A 6 20.21 -5.35 9.34
C ILE A 6 19.38 -6.42 10.07
N VAL A 7 19.26 -7.61 9.52
CA VAL A 7 18.53 -8.74 10.13
C VAL A 7 19.22 -9.19 11.44
N HIS A 8 20.55 -9.16 11.50
CA HIS A 8 21.29 -9.58 12.68
C HIS A 8 21.24 -8.55 13.84
N PHE A 9 21.17 -7.25 13.53
CA PHE A 9 21.15 -6.18 14.53
C PHE A 9 19.74 -5.73 14.97
N LYS A 10 18.67 -6.11 14.25
CA LYS A 10 17.29 -5.73 14.58
C LYS A 10 16.43 -6.98 14.80
N PRO A 11 16.29 -7.46 16.07
CA PRO A 11 15.51 -8.67 16.38
C PRO A 11 14.05 -8.59 15.91
N TYR A 12 13.49 -7.39 15.81
CA TYR A 12 12.15 -7.15 15.27
C TYR A 12 12.02 -7.54 13.79
N ILE A 13 13.01 -7.23 12.96
CA ILE A 13 13.00 -7.59 11.53
C ILE A 13 13.16 -9.11 11.38
N ALA A 14 14.09 -9.71 12.12
CA ALA A 14 14.29 -11.16 12.12
C ALA A 14 12.99 -11.90 12.48
N ARG A 15 12.26 -11.45 13.50
CA ARG A 15 10.96 -12.02 13.91
C ARG A 15 9.91 -11.98 12.79
N ARG A 16 9.82 -10.91 12.01
CA ARG A 16 8.88 -10.83 10.87
C ARG A 16 9.22 -11.83 9.76
N PHE A 17 10.49 -12.09 9.52
CA PHE A 17 10.92 -13.10 8.56
C PHE A 17 10.70 -14.53 9.05
N THR A 18 10.81 -14.80 10.37
CA THR A 18 10.52 -16.15 10.92
C THR A 18 9.06 -16.52 10.86
N ILE A 19 8.14 -15.53 10.93
CA ILE A 19 6.69 -15.76 10.85
C ILE A 19 6.23 -15.89 9.40
N PHE A 20 6.93 -15.27 8.47
CA PHE A 20 6.60 -15.30 7.05
C PHE A 20 6.41 -16.72 6.55
N LEU A 21 5.28 -17.02 5.92
CA LEU A 21 4.79 -18.35 5.50
C LEU A 21 4.49 -19.34 6.66
N HIS A 22 4.72 -18.95 7.92
CA HIS A 22 4.48 -19.79 9.09
C HIS A 22 3.55 -19.10 10.11
N ALA A 23 2.77 -18.11 9.68
CA ALA A 23 1.88 -17.33 10.56
C ALA A 23 0.88 -18.18 11.34
N TRP A 24 0.47 -19.32 10.79
CA TRP A 24 -0.45 -20.27 11.41
C TRP A 24 0.17 -21.15 12.51
N SER A 25 1.49 -21.21 12.61
CA SER A 25 2.16 -21.98 13.67
C SER A 25 2.15 -21.26 15.02
N ASP A 26 2.00 -19.94 15.03
CA ASP A 26 1.93 -19.12 16.24
C ASP A 26 0.85 -18.04 16.09
N THR A 27 -0.40 -18.48 16.22
CA THR A 27 -1.58 -17.61 16.03
C THR A 27 -1.88 -16.71 17.23
N ALA A 28 -1.24 -16.94 18.38
CA ALA A 28 -1.52 -16.23 19.63
C ALA A 28 -0.58 -15.05 19.89
N ASP A 29 0.64 -15.07 19.36
CA ASP A 29 1.66 -14.04 19.59
C ASP A 29 2.11 -13.41 18.26
N LEU A 30 3.16 -13.93 17.69
CA LEU A 30 3.85 -13.29 16.56
C LEU A 30 3.05 -13.31 15.24
N GLY A 31 2.30 -14.38 14.98
CA GLY A 31 1.43 -14.55 13.81
C GLY A 31 0.03 -13.96 13.98
N TYR A 32 -0.31 -13.39 15.15
CA TYR A 32 -1.66 -12.93 15.46
C TYR A 32 -2.23 -11.95 14.43
N GLN A 33 -1.50 -10.87 14.12
CA GLN A 33 -1.96 -9.86 13.16
C GLN A 33 -2.17 -10.45 11.77
N GLN A 34 -1.23 -11.28 11.32
CA GLN A 34 -1.24 -11.89 9.99
C GLN A 34 -2.42 -12.86 9.82
N THR A 35 -2.58 -13.78 10.76
CA THR A 35 -3.67 -14.79 10.71
C THR A 35 -5.05 -14.14 10.83
N ARG A 36 -5.19 -13.12 11.67
CA ARG A 36 -6.42 -12.34 11.79
C ARG A 36 -6.76 -11.60 10.51
N THR A 37 -5.77 -10.97 9.88
CA THR A 37 -5.97 -10.27 8.60
C THR A 37 -6.40 -11.23 7.50
N MET A 38 -5.73 -12.37 7.34
CA MET A 38 -6.11 -13.39 6.34
C MET A 38 -7.51 -13.95 6.62
N SER A 39 -7.84 -14.22 7.88
CA SER A 39 -9.19 -14.69 8.27
C SER A 39 -10.27 -13.65 7.98
N ALA A 40 -9.97 -12.37 8.19
CA ALA A 40 -10.90 -11.27 7.90
C ALA A 40 -11.14 -11.11 6.39
N ILE A 41 -10.07 -11.16 5.58
CA ILE A 41 -10.18 -11.12 4.11
C ILE A 41 -11.02 -12.29 3.60
N ALA A 42 -10.80 -13.49 4.12
CA ALA A 42 -11.57 -14.68 3.75
C ALA A 42 -13.03 -14.59 4.21
N GLY A 43 -13.26 -14.09 5.43
CA GLY A 43 -14.60 -13.92 6.00
C GLY A 43 -15.45 -12.87 5.30
N GLY A 44 -14.85 -11.74 4.91
CA GLY A 44 -15.53 -10.66 4.20
C GLY A 44 -16.02 -11.05 2.80
N GLY A 45 -15.40 -12.06 2.17
CA GLY A 45 -15.80 -12.55 0.85
C GLY A 45 -15.79 -11.44 -0.21
N LEU A 46 -16.71 -11.51 -1.18
CA LEU A 46 -16.78 -10.55 -2.28
C LEU A 46 -17.43 -9.21 -1.89
N PHE A 47 -18.43 -9.23 -0.98
CA PHE A 47 -19.27 -8.07 -0.68
C PHE A 47 -19.06 -7.48 0.72
N GLY A 48 -18.29 -8.14 1.58
CA GLY A 48 -18.02 -7.68 2.95
C GLY A 48 -19.19 -7.92 3.93
N HIS A 49 -18.92 -7.65 5.21
CA HIS A 49 -19.91 -7.72 6.29
C HIS A 49 -20.72 -6.42 6.45
N GLY A 50 -20.41 -5.39 5.68
CA GLY A 50 -20.96 -4.04 5.80
C GLY A 50 -20.04 -3.10 6.60
N VAL A 51 -20.09 -1.82 6.24
CA VAL A 51 -19.26 -0.77 6.85
C VAL A 51 -19.52 -0.69 8.36
N GLY A 52 -18.46 -0.77 9.15
CA GLY A 52 -18.53 -0.76 10.61
C GLY A 52 -18.81 -2.11 11.27
N ASN A 53 -19.19 -3.15 10.53
CA ASN A 53 -19.48 -4.48 11.06
C ASN A 53 -18.29 -5.45 11.00
N GLY A 54 -17.18 -5.04 10.36
CA GLY A 54 -15.95 -5.82 10.36
C GLY A 54 -15.36 -5.95 11.75
N TRP A 55 -14.81 -7.11 12.04
CA TRP A 55 -14.19 -7.39 13.33
C TRP A 55 -12.68 -7.07 13.35
N LEU A 56 -12.02 -6.99 12.20
CA LEU A 56 -10.58 -6.74 12.11
C LEU A 56 -10.17 -5.37 12.67
N LYS A 57 -11.08 -4.38 12.67
CA LYS A 57 -10.86 -3.05 13.24
C LYS A 57 -10.43 -3.06 14.72
N ASN A 58 -10.72 -4.14 15.46
CA ASN A 58 -10.33 -4.31 16.85
C ASN A 58 -8.89 -4.81 17.05
N VAL A 59 -8.20 -5.15 15.96
CA VAL A 59 -6.81 -5.59 16.00
C VAL A 59 -5.88 -4.37 15.98
N ALA A 60 -4.79 -4.44 16.73
CA ALA A 60 -3.80 -3.37 16.76
C ALA A 60 -3.26 -3.07 15.34
N ALA A 61 -3.10 -1.80 15.01
CA ALA A 61 -2.65 -1.29 13.70
C ALA A 61 -3.59 -1.61 12.51
N ALA A 62 -4.84 -2.02 12.77
CA ALA A 62 -5.81 -2.33 11.73
C ALA A 62 -6.00 -1.16 10.73
N ASN A 63 -6.16 0.06 11.26
CA ASN A 63 -6.43 1.26 10.46
C ASN A 63 -5.18 1.85 9.77
N THR A 64 -4.00 1.32 10.02
CA THR A 64 -2.75 1.80 9.43
C THR A 64 -2.15 0.75 8.50
N ASP A 65 -1.69 -0.35 9.06
CA ASP A 65 -0.87 -1.33 8.36
C ASP A 65 -1.70 -2.47 7.73
N LEU A 66 -2.88 -2.76 8.30
CA LEU A 66 -3.77 -3.85 7.89
C LEU A 66 -5.03 -3.35 7.15
N VAL A 67 -5.00 -2.12 6.66
CA VAL A 67 -6.15 -1.45 6.06
C VAL A 67 -6.73 -2.21 4.86
N PHE A 68 -5.91 -2.86 4.03
CA PHE A 68 -6.41 -3.71 2.96
C PHE A 68 -7.31 -4.84 3.50
N GLY A 69 -6.91 -5.44 4.63
CA GLY A 69 -7.73 -6.44 5.32
C GLY A 69 -9.03 -5.86 5.86
N VAL A 70 -8.99 -4.66 6.47
CA VAL A 70 -10.21 -3.98 6.99
C VAL A 70 -11.18 -3.65 5.86
N VAL A 71 -10.70 -3.11 4.75
CA VAL A 71 -11.54 -2.82 3.58
C VAL A 71 -12.13 -4.09 2.99
N SER A 72 -11.34 -5.18 2.94
CA SER A 72 -11.84 -6.48 2.47
C SER A 72 -12.88 -7.09 3.42
N ASP A 73 -12.72 -6.95 4.74
CA ASP A 73 -13.64 -7.44 5.75
C ASP A 73 -14.99 -6.69 5.72
N GLU A 74 -14.94 -5.35 5.66
CA GLU A 74 -16.14 -4.52 5.74
C GLU A 74 -16.84 -4.32 4.39
N MET A 75 -16.09 -4.00 3.34
CA MET A 75 -16.62 -3.61 2.02
C MET A 75 -16.48 -4.70 0.96
N GLY A 76 -15.77 -5.76 1.29
CA GLY A 76 -15.53 -6.89 0.42
C GLY A 76 -14.30 -6.75 -0.49
N LEU A 77 -13.91 -7.89 -1.04
CA LEU A 77 -12.72 -8.00 -1.89
C LEU A 77 -12.85 -7.17 -3.19
N ILE A 78 -14.07 -7.01 -3.72
CA ILE A 78 -14.32 -6.19 -4.92
C ILE A 78 -13.86 -4.75 -4.69
N VAL A 79 -14.28 -4.12 -3.59
CA VAL A 79 -13.91 -2.73 -3.28
C VAL A 79 -12.42 -2.61 -2.98
N ALA A 80 -11.84 -3.57 -2.28
CA ALA A 80 -10.41 -3.62 -2.00
C ALA A 80 -9.58 -3.68 -3.30
N LEU A 81 -9.98 -4.53 -4.26
CA LEU A 81 -9.34 -4.63 -5.58
C LEU A 81 -9.57 -3.39 -6.45
N CYS A 82 -10.73 -2.73 -6.35
CA CYS A 82 -10.97 -1.45 -7.00
C CYS A 82 -9.99 -0.38 -6.49
N ALA A 83 -9.74 -0.32 -5.19
CA ALA A 83 -8.77 0.61 -4.62
C ALA A 83 -7.35 0.36 -5.16
N VAL A 84 -6.91 -0.90 -5.24
CA VAL A 84 -5.63 -1.27 -5.88
C VAL A 84 -5.59 -0.84 -7.34
N THR A 85 -6.67 -1.09 -8.08
CA THR A 85 -6.78 -0.73 -9.51
C THR A 85 -6.64 0.77 -9.72
N VAL A 86 -7.24 1.60 -8.86
CA VAL A 86 -7.11 3.07 -8.92
C VAL A 86 -5.64 3.50 -8.77
N ILE A 87 -4.88 2.90 -7.85
CA ILE A 87 -3.45 3.21 -7.69
C ILE A 87 -2.65 2.81 -8.94
N ILE A 88 -2.96 1.66 -9.54
CA ILE A 88 -2.31 1.20 -10.78
C ILE A 88 -2.62 2.17 -11.92
N LEU A 89 -3.87 2.59 -12.08
CA LEU A 89 -4.28 3.56 -13.10
C LEU A 89 -3.61 4.92 -12.90
N LEU A 90 -3.47 5.37 -11.65
CA LEU A 90 -2.73 6.59 -11.31
C LEU A 90 -1.25 6.48 -11.69
N ALA A 91 -0.62 5.34 -11.44
CA ALA A 91 0.76 5.10 -11.84
C ALA A 91 0.93 5.08 -13.37
N LEU A 92 0.00 4.42 -14.08
CA LEU A 92 0.01 4.41 -15.55
C LEU A 92 -0.18 5.84 -16.12
N PHE A 93 -1.08 6.63 -15.52
CA PHE A 93 -1.24 8.04 -15.87
C PHE A 93 0.07 8.83 -15.67
N ALA A 94 0.74 8.66 -14.54
CA ALA A 94 1.99 9.34 -14.25
C ALA A 94 3.11 8.96 -15.25
N ILE A 95 3.22 7.68 -15.61
CA ILE A 95 4.18 7.21 -16.62
C ILE A 95 3.86 7.79 -18.01
N LYS A 96 2.57 7.79 -18.39
CA LYS A 96 2.14 8.37 -19.67
C LYS A 96 2.42 9.87 -19.72
N SER A 97 2.15 10.59 -18.65
CA SER A 97 2.46 12.01 -18.52
C SER A 97 3.97 12.25 -18.59
N ALA A 98 4.78 11.40 -17.96
CA ALA A 98 6.23 11.48 -18.02
C ALA A 98 6.78 11.31 -19.45
N ALA A 99 6.22 10.40 -20.24
CA ALA A 99 6.67 10.09 -21.61
C ALA A 99 6.58 11.32 -22.57
N THR A 100 5.71 12.28 -22.28
CA THR A 100 5.52 13.49 -23.06
C THR A 100 6.21 14.73 -22.47
N ALA A 101 6.86 14.58 -21.31
CA ALA A 101 7.50 15.70 -20.60
C ALA A 101 8.77 16.20 -21.31
N ARG A 102 8.93 17.53 -21.40
CA ARG A 102 10.09 18.18 -22.04
C ARG A 102 11.38 18.15 -21.20
N SER A 103 11.27 17.94 -19.89
CA SER A 103 12.42 17.97 -18.97
C SER A 103 12.62 16.60 -18.35
N THR A 104 13.83 16.07 -18.45
CA THR A 104 14.27 14.82 -17.82
C THR A 104 14.02 14.80 -16.31
N PHE A 105 14.13 15.94 -15.64
CA PHE A 105 13.83 16.04 -14.21
C PHE A 105 12.38 15.63 -13.89
N TYR A 106 11.40 16.17 -14.62
CA TYR A 106 9.99 15.85 -14.40
C TYR A 106 9.65 14.40 -14.77
N VAL A 107 10.31 13.86 -15.80
CA VAL A 107 10.18 12.43 -16.16
C VAL A 107 10.62 11.55 -15.02
N ILE A 108 11.83 11.72 -14.51
CA ILE A 108 12.39 10.90 -13.42
C ILE A 108 11.53 11.02 -12.18
N ALA A 109 11.13 12.22 -11.81
CA ALA A 109 10.38 12.45 -10.61
C ALA A 109 8.95 11.87 -10.69
N ALA A 110 8.24 11.99 -11.81
CA ALA A 110 6.93 11.37 -12.00
C ALA A 110 7.00 9.84 -11.97
N CYS A 111 8.00 9.25 -12.65
CA CYS A 111 8.22 7.80 -12.61
C CYS A 111 8.58 7.29 -11.21
N SER A 112 9.44 8.00 -10.47
CA SER A 112 9.82 7.65 -9.10
C SER A 112 8.62 7.71 -8.15
N THR A 113 7.78 8.74 -8.30
CA THR A 113 6.55 8.90 -7.54
C THR A 113 5.56 7.76 -7.81
N ALA A 114 5.33 7.44 -9.08
CA ALA A 114 4.47 6.32 -9.49
C ALA A 114 4.97 5.00 -8.92
N MET A 115 6.27 4.73 -9.03
CA MET A 115 6.90 3.52 -8.51
C MET A 115 6.74 3.41 -6.99
N LEU A 116 6.92 4.52 -6.26
CA LEU A 116 6.77 4.55 -4.80
C LEU A 116 5.35 4.16 -4.38
N LEU A 117 4.31 4.73 -5.02
CA LEU A 117 2.91 4.42 -4.71
C LEU A 117 2.58 2.95 -5.02
N VAL A 118 3.07 2.41 -6.13
CA VAL A 118 2.86 1.00 -6.50
C VAL A 118 3.55 0.07 -5.51
N VAL A 119 4.81 0.33 -5.15
CA VAL A 119 5.57 -0.48 -4.19
C VAL A 119 4.90 -0.46 -2.81
N GLN A 120 4.44 0.71 -2.33
CA GLN A 120 3.70 0.79 -1.07
C GLN A 120 2.43 -0.07 -1.10
N THR A 121 1.65 0.01 -2.19
CA THR A 121 0.44 -0.79 -2.37
C THR A 121 0.77 -2.28 -2.38
N MET A 122 1.78 -2.70 -3.14
CA MET A 122 2.24 -4.10 -3.18
C MET A 122 2.64 -4.62 -1.80
N LEU A 123 3.43 -3.85 -1.05
CA LEU A 123 3.88 -4.24 0.29
C LEU A 123 2.72 -4.39 1.27
N ASN A 124 1.71 -3.50 1.20
CA ASN A 124 0.53 -3.59 2.05
C ASN A 124 -0.36 -4.78 1.66
N VAL A 125 -0.70 -4.93 0.38
CA VAL A 125 -1.58 -6.01 -0.11
C VAL A 125 -0.93 -7.38 0.07
N PHE A 126 0.28 -7.58 -0.42
CA PHE A 126 0.97 -8.87 -0.33
C PHE A 126 1.42 -9.19 1.10
N GLY A 127 1.72 -8.16 1.91
CA GLY A 127 1.90 -8.34 3.34
C GLY A 127 0.64 -8.81 4.04
N SER A 128 -0.54 -8.33 3.65
CA SER A 128 -1.83 -8.73 4.24
C SER A 128 -2.23 -10.17 3.93
N VAL A 129 -1.79 -10.71 2.79
CA VAL A 129 -2.10 -12.10 2.34
C VAL A 129 -0.94 -13.09 2.53
N ASP A 130 0.08 -12.72 3.29
CA ASP A 130 1.26 -13.54 3.60
C ASP A 130 2.11 -13.97 2.37
N LEU A 131 2.03 -13.21 1.28
CA LEU A 131 2.91 -13.36 0.13
C LEU A 131 4.24 -12.61 0.29
N LEU A 132 4.25 -11.61 1.17
CA LEU A 132 5.43 -10.89 1.64
C LEU A 132 5.36 -10.75 3.16
N PRO A 133 6.52 -10.62 3.86
CA PRO A 133 6.50 -10.35 5.29
C PRO A 133 5.78 -9.03 5.57
N LEU A 134 4.95 -9.00 6.60
CA LEU A 134 4.19 -7.80 7.00
C LEU A 134 5.15 -6.69 7.43
N THR A 135 5.33 -5.69 6.57
CA THR A 135 6.33 -4.61 6.76
C THR A 135 5.81 -3.43 7.57
N GLY A 136 4.50 -3.31 7.77
CA GLY A 136 3.90 -2.15 8.44
C GLY A 136 3.86 -0.90 7.54
N VAL A 137 3.85 -1.08 6.23
CA VAL A 137 3.72 0.00 5.26
C VAL A 137 2.23 0.32 5.05
N THR A 138 1.89 1.59 5.09
CA THR A 138 0.51 2.08 4.92
C THR A 138 0.02 1.94 3.48
N PHE A 139 -1.28 1.68 3.28
CA PHE A 139 -1.91 1.72 1.96
C PHE A 139 -2.13 3.18 1.52
N PRO A 140 -1.64 3.60 0.34
CA PRO A 140 -1.74 4.97 -0.12
C PRO A 140 -3.20 5.47 -0.16
N PHE A 141 -3.44 6.69 0.32
CA PHE A 141 -4.74 7.39 0.37
C PHE A 141 -5.84 6.75 1.22
N VAL A 142 -5.65 5.55 1.76
CA VAL A 142 -6.68 4.81 2.52
C VAL A 142 -6.33 4.66 4.00
N SER A 143 -5.05 4.44 4.32
CA SER A 143 -4.61 4.24 5.70
C SER A 143 -4.71 5.52 6.53
N MET A 144 -5.11 5.38 7.80
CA MET A 144 -5.16 6.47 8.79
C MET A 144 -3.76 6.81 9.34
N GLY A 145 -2.82 7.13 8.46
CA GLY A 145 -1.47 7.59 8.82
C GLY A 145 -1.30 9.06 8.49
N GLY A 146 -1.25 9.97 9.49
CA GLY A 146 -1.20 11.42 9.25
C GLY A 146 -0.05 11.84 8.33
N SER A 147 1.18 11.46 8.65
CA SER A 147 2.36 11.76 7.82
C SER A 147 2.32 11.08 6.44
N SER A 148 1.90 9.81 6.40
CA SER A 148 1.75 9.05 5.16
C SER A 148 0.73 9.70 4.23
N MET A 149 -0.42 10.13 4.77
CA MET A 149 -1.46 10.79 3.99
C MET A 149 -0.96 12.11 3.38
N ILE A 150 -0.28 12.95 4.16
CA ILE A 150 0.31 14.20 3.67
C ILE A 150 1.31 13.92 2.55
N CYS A 151 2.18 12.91 2.73
CA CYS A 151 3.14 12.51 1.69
C CYS A 151 2.43 12.03 0.42
N CYS A 152 1.39 11.19 0.52
CA CYS A 152 0.65 10.69 -0.64
C CYS A 152 -0.01 11.84 -1.42
N TRP A 153 -0.63 12.82 -0.74
CA TRP A 153 -1.19 14.00 -1.39
C TRP A 153 -0.12 14.90 -2.01
N GLY A 154 1.04 15.03 -1.36
CA GLY A 154 2.21 15.72 -1.93
C GLY A 154 2.70 15.06 -3.22
N LEU A 155 2.81 13.74 -3.22
CA LEU A 155 3.18 12.96 -4.40
C LEU A 155 2.16 13.12 -5.55
N LEU A 156 0.86 13.11 -5.25
CA LEU A 156 -0.19 13.34 -6.24
C LEU A 156 -0.12 14.75 -6.83
N ALA A 157 0.07 15.76 -5.97
CA ALA A 157 0.24 17.15 -6.41
C ALA A 157 1.46 17.30 -7.32
N TYR A 158 2.54 16.56 -7.04
CA TYR A 158 3.74 16.54 -7.85
C TYR A 158 3.50 15.94 -9.24
N ILE A 159 2.79 14.79 -9.32
CA ILE A 159 2.38 14.19 -10.60
C ILE A 159 1.55 15.18 -11.42
N LYS A 160 0.60 15.87 -10.76
CA LYS A 160 -0.26 16.85 -11.42
C LYS A 160 0.51 18.09 -11.88
N ALA A 161 1.46 18.57 -11.10
CA ALA A 161 2.32 19.68 -11.50
C ALA A 161 3.19 19.33 -12.71
N ALA A 162 3.69 18.11 -12.80
CA ALA A 162 4.45 17.62 -13.95
C ALA A 162 3.59 17.59 -15.23
N ASP A 163 2.31 17.15 -15.12
CA ASP A 163 1.36 17.13 -16.23
C ASP A 163 0.97 18.54 -16.71
N THR A 164 0.67 19.47 -15.80
CA THR A 164 0.21 20.83 -16.14
C THR A 164 1.27 21.63 -16.88
N ARG A 165 2.57 21.43 -16.56
CA ARG A 165 3.65 22.12 -17.25
C ARG A 165 3.86 21.70 -18.70
N GLN A 166 3.35 20.52 -19.09
CA GLN A 166 3.34 20.10 -20.50
C GLN A 166 2.34 20.90 -21.31
N ASN A 167 1.15 21.13 -20.76
CA ASN A 167 0.05 21.80 -21.44
C ASN A 167 0.27 23.32 -21.57
N ALA A 168 0.97 23.95 -20.62
CA ALA A 168 1.34 25.38 -20.71
C ALA A 168 2.23 25.70 -21.90
N GLY A 169 3.06 24.75 -22.36
CA GLY A 169 3.90 24.93 -23.55
C GLY A 169 3.16 24.85 -24.89
N LEU A 170 1.93 24.29 -24.91
CA LEU A 170 1.08 24.22 -26.10
C LEU A 170 0.17 25.45 -26.23
N ALA A 171 -0.12 26.15 -25.15
CA ALA A 171 -0.98 27.33 -25.13
C ALA A 171 -0.25 28.62 -25.60
N ILE A 172 1.09 28.59 -25.78
CA ILE A 172 1.91 29.74 -26.21
C ILE A 172 2.33 29.60 -27.70
N ARG A 173 1.80 28.62 -28.40
CA ARG A 173 1.91 28.47 -29.84
C ARG A 173 0.56 28.74 -30.48
#